data_338022a3b9c1d843da9023c7373bb937
#
_entry.id   338022a3b9c1d843da9023c7373bb937
#
_cell.length_a   1.000
_cell.length_b   1.000
_cell.length_c   1.000
_cell.angle_alpha   90.00
_cell.angle_beta   90.00
_cell.angle_gamma   90.00
#
_symmetry.space_group_name_H-M   'P 1'
#
loop_
_entity.id
_entity.type
_entity.pdbx_description
1 polymer ?
#
loop_
_entity_poly.entity_id
_entity_poly.type
_entity_poly.pdbx_seq_one_letter_code
_entity_poly.pdbx_strand_id
1 'polypeptide(L)'
;MNIKSKIVLAFLATSSAAFAQTAPAAPEVTYNVGVVSQYRYRGIAQTKGDAALQGGADYANANGFYAGAWGSTIKWIKDAGSDAKGPVELDLYGGYKFEAAGVAYDVGYLRYEYVGNTYNKITGNVNANTDEVYGAATYGVFTAKYSYAFSDLFGTAKSKGSAYVDLSANLDLGNGYSLVPHVGHQKVSNTPNVSYTDFALTLNKDLGDGLSASVAAISTNAKNVDAFTVNGYNTAKNALIVGVKYAF
;
A
#
# COMPACT_ATOMS: atom_id res chain seq x y z
N MET A 1 0.44 -33.57 16.65
CA MET A 1 -0.24 -32.33 17.06
C MET A 1 -0.06 -31.37 15.89
N ASN A 2 -1.09 -31.28 15.03
CA ASN A 2 -1.01 -30.51 13.79
C ASN A 2 -1.20 -29.04 14.13
N ILE A 3 -0.09 -28.29 14.15
CA ILE A 3 -0.12 -26.82 14.18
C ILE A 3 -0.46 -26.38 12.75
N LYS A 4 -1.76 -26.17 12.49
CA LYS A 4 -2.18 -25.42 11.30
C LYS A 4 -1.74 -23.98 11.52
N SER A 5 -0.66 -23.56 10.87
CA SER A 5 -0.25 -22.15 10.81
C SER A 5 -1.40 -21.35 10.20
N LYS A 6 -2.15 -20.66 11.04
CA LYS A 6 -3.16 -19.70 10.59
C LYS A 6 -2.43 -18.51 10.00
N ILE A 7 -2.62 -18.28 8.73
CA ILE A 7 -2.08 -17.11 8.00
C ILE A 7 -2.85 -15.89 8.49
N VAL A 8 -2.20 -15.08 9.34
CA VAL A 8 -2.72 -13.76 9.71
C VAL A 8 -2.36 -12.82 8.57
N LEU A 9 -3.30 -12.61 7.64
CA LEU A 9 -3.19 -11.55 6.64
C LEU A 9 -3.38 -10.21 7.36
N ALA A 10 -2.28 -9.55 7.68
CA ALA A 10 -2.36 -8.23 8.28
C ALA A 10 -2.85 -7.20 7.28
N PHE A 11 -3.75 -6.39 7.75
CA PHE A 11 -4.30 -5.25 7.08
C PHE A 11 -3.32 -4.09 7.09
N LEU A 12 -3.01 -3.56 5.94
CA LEU A 12 -2.44 -2.23 5.86
C LEU A 12 -3.29 -1.40 4.90
N ALA A 13 -3.98 -0.41 5.47
CA ALA A 13 -4.46 0.74 4.73
C ALA A 13 -3.29 1.63 4.26
N THR A 14 -2.09 1.08 4.22
CA THR A 14 -0.86 1.70 3.74
C THR A 14 -0.12 0.64 2.94
N SER A 15 0.14 0.93 1.69
CA SER A 15 1.02 0.22 0.75
C SER A 15 1.56 -1.13 1.22
N SER A 16 1.08 -2.19 0.57
CA SER A 16 1.69 -3.53 0.46
C SER A 16 2.88 -3.81 1.40
N ALA A 17 2.66 -3.94 2.71
CA ALA A 17 3.58 -4.70 3.51
C ALA A 17 3.38 -6.17 3.13
N ALA A 18 4.18 -6.63 2.18
CA ALA A 18 4.31 -8.03 1.91
C ALA A 18 4.95 -8.65 3.16
N PHE A 19 4.12 -9.24 4.03
CA PHE A 19 4.66 -10.11 5.05
C PHE A 19 5.40 -11.26 4.35
N ALA A 20 6.53 -11.67 4.89
CA ALA A 20 7.22 -12.86 4.44
C ALA A 20 6.30 -14.06 4.65
N GLN A 21 5.50 -14.34 3.65
CA GLN A 21 4.73 -15.57 3.57
C GLN A 21 5.61 -16.57 2.85
N THR A 22 5.89 -17.70 3.50
CA THR A 22 6.47 -18.85 2.81
C THR A 22 5.56 -19.22 1.63
N ALA A 23 6.16 -19.62 0.52
CA ALA A 23 5.40 -20.08 -0.64
C ALA A 23 4.41 -21.18 -0.21
N PRO A 24 3.16 -21.20 -0.72
CA PRO A 24 2.18 -22.22 -0.41
C PRO A 24 2.66 -23.59 -0.88
N ALA A 25 2.25 -24.65 -0.21
CA ALA A 25 2.60 -26.03 -0.58
C ALA A 25 2.00 -26.46 -1.93
N ALA A 26 0.95 -25.79 -2.40
CA ALA A 26 0.31 -25.96 -3.70
C ALA A 26 -0.10 -24.58 -4.25
N PRO A 27 -0.33 -24.44 -5.57
CA PRO A 27 -0.88 -23.21 -6.12
C PRO A 27 -2.18 -22.82 -5.44
N GLU A 28 -2.28 -21.57 -5.02
CA GLU A 28 -3.42 -21.03 -4.28
C GLU A 28 -3.88 -19.71 -4.91
N VAL A 29 -5.20 -19.53 -4.97
CA VAL A 29 -5.83 -18.25 -5.28
C VAL A 29 -6.61 -17.82 -4.05
N THR A 30 -6.35 -16.61 -3.56
CA THR A 30 -7.05 -16.01 -2.45
C THR A 30 -7.74 -14.74 -2.88
N TYR A 31 -8.86 -14.41 -2.25
CA TYR A 31 -9.61 -13.19 -2.52
C TYR A 31 -9.76 -12.40 -1.24
N ASN A 32 -9.95 -11.10 -1.39
CA ASN A 32 -10.27 -10.25 -0.25
C ASN A 32 -11.19 -9.11 -0.66
N VAL A 33 -12.00 -8.65 0.31
CA VAL A 33 -12.82 -7.45 0.21
C VAL A 33 -12.80 -6.73 1.55
N GLY A 34 -12.82 -5.40 1.54
CA GLY A 34 -12.78 -4.63 2.77
C GLY A 34 -13.29 -3.20 2.60
N VAL A 35 -13.53 -2.56 3.73
CA VAL A 35 -13.90 -1.15 3.82
C VAL A 35 -13.01 -0.50 4.85
N VAL A 36 -12.49 0.68 4.52
CA VAL A 36 -11.74 1.54 5.44
C VAL A 36 -12.43 2.89 5.55
N SER A 37 -12.36 3.51 6.73
CA SER A 37 -12.96 4.84 6.95
C SER A 37 -12.30 5.94 6.11
N GLN A 38 -11.03 5.72 5.70
CA GLN A 38 -10.27 6.54 4.77
C GLN A 38 -9.13 5.71 4.19
N TYR A 39 -8.94 5.75 2.86
CA TYR A 39 -7.78 5.14 2.24
C TYR A 39 -6.58 6.09 2.27
N ARG A 40 -5.46 5.58 2.76
CA ARG A 40 -4.15 6.27 2.69
C ARG A 40 -3.11 5.39 2.05
N TYR A 41 -2.31 6.00 1.19
CA TYR A 41 -1.16 5.38 0.57
C TYR A 41 0.12 6.16 0.93
N ARG A 42 1.13 5.49 1.51
CA ARG A 42 2.36 6.14 2.02
C ARG A 42 2.05 7.41 2.85
N GLY A 43 1.09 7.29 3.78
CA GLY A 43 0.64 8.39 4.63
C GLY A 43 -0.32 9.40 3.99
N ILE A 44 -0.46 9.45 2.66
CA ILE A 44 -1.25 10.44 1.93
C ILE A 44 -2.67 9.94 1.65
N ALA A 45 -3.67 10.78 1.95
CA ALA A 45 -5.09 10.45 1.77
C ALA A 45 -5.48 10.33 0.28
N GLN A 46 -6.08 9.22 -0.08
CA GLN A 46 -6.56 8.93 -1.44
C GLN A 46 -8.05 9.27 -1.62
N THR A 47 -8.80 9.33 -0.51
CA THR A 47 -10.27 9.49 -0.52
C THR A 47 -10.76 10.77 0.14
N LYS A 48 -9.91 11.76 0.40
CA LYS A 48 -10.28 13.06 1.01
C LYS A 48 -10.97 12.92 2.39
N GLY A 49 -10.66 11.84 3.14
CA GLY A 49 -11.29 11.58 4.44
C GLY A 49 -12.57 10.74 4.39
N ASP A 50 -13.00 10.33 3.22
CA ASP A 50 -14.18 9.48 3.05
C ASP A 50 -13.81 8.00 3.00
N ALA A 51 -14.81 7.14 3.22
CA ALA A 51 -14.65 5.70 3.19
C ALA A 51 -14.24 5.20 1.79
N ALA A 52 -13.46 4.11 1.78
CA ALA A 52 -13.09 3.40 0.56
C ALA A 52 -13.52 1.94 0.62
N LEU A 53 -14.06 1.46 -0.51
CA LEU A 53 -14.23 0.04 -0.78
C LEU A 53 -12.96 -0.47 -1.47
N GLN A 54 -12.45 -1.60 -0.97
CA GLN A 54 -11.20 -2.21 -1.43
C GLN A 54 -11.38 -3.70 -1.64
N GLY A 55 -10.60 -4.29 -2.55
CA GLY A 55 -10.62 -5.72 -2.76
C GLY A 55 -9.54 -6.18 -3.71
N GLY A 56 -9.27 -7.47 -3.71
CA GLY A 56 -8.22 -8.03 -4.55
C GLY A 56 -8.29 -9.54 -4.69
N ALA A 57 -7.45 -10.03 -5.60
CA ALA A 57 -7.21 -11.44 -5.83
C ALA A 57 -5.72 -11.69 -5.98
N ASP A 58 -5.20 -12.72 -5.33
CA ASP A 58 -3.79 -13.08 -5.31
C ASP A 58 -3.63 -14.54 -5.73
N TYR A 59 -2.72 -14.81 -6.65
CA TYR A 59 -2.24 -16.12 -7.00
C TYR A 59 -0.81 -16.30 -6.49
N ALA A 60 -0.54 -17.42 -5.84
CA ALA A 60 0.82 -17.81 -5.48
C ALA A 60 1.04 -19.28 -5.79
N ASN A 61 2.28 -19.66 -6.14
CA ASN A 61 2.64 -21.06 -6.37
C ASN A 61 3.75 -21.53 -5.43
N ALA A 62 3.93 -22.86 -5.36
CA ALA A 62 4.91 -23.50 -4.50
C ALA A 62 6.38 -23.11 -4.81
N ASN A 63 6.65 -22.63 -6.00
CA ASN A 63 8.00 -22.22 -6.43
C ASN A 63 8.33 -20.78 -6.06
N GLY A 64 7.42 -20.06 -5.38
CA GLY A 64 7.61 -18.69 -4.93
C GLY A 64 7.13 -17.61 -5.89
N PHE A 65 6.68 -17.95 -7.11
CA PHE A 65 6.07 -16.96 -8.00
C PHE A 65 4.67 -16.60 -7.55
N TYR A 66 4.34 -15.32 -7.65
CA TYR A 66 3.01 -14.79 -7.38
C TYR A 66 2.63 -13.70 -8.37
N ALA A 67 1.33 -13.51 -8.52
CA ALA A 67 0.73 -12.38 -9.24
C ALA A 67 -0.60 -12.02 -8.57
N GLY A 68 -0.99 -10.76 -8.67
CA GLY A 68 -2.25 -10.32 -8.10
C GLY A 68 -2.76 -9.04 -8.71
N ALA A 69 -4.01 -8.76 -8.37
CA ALA A 69 -4.66 -7.51 -8.66
C ALA A 69 -5.42 -7.04 -7.42
N TRP A 70 -5.27 -5.76 -7.10
CA TRP A 70 -5.99 -5.13 -5.99
C TRP A 70 -6.58 -3.81 -6.47
N GLY A 71 -7.68 -3.37 -5.89
CA GLY A 71 -8.30 -2.12 -6.26
C GLY A 71 -8.95 -1.41 -5.09
N SER A 72 -9.09 -0.10 -5.24
CA SER A 72 -9.73 0.79 -4.27
C SER A 72 -10.48 1.91 -4.95
N THR A 73 -11.58 2.33 -4.36
CA THR A 73 -12.18 3.61 -4.70
C THR A 73 -11.30 4.75 -4.20
N ILE A 74 -11.12 5.78 -5.04
CA ILE A 74 -10.30 6.98 -4.74
C ILE A 74 -11.03 8.26 -5.13
N LYS A 75 -10.55 9.40 -4.63
CA LYS A 75 -11.10 10.72 -4.96
C LYS A 75 -10.05 11.72 -5.43
N TRP A 76 -8.77 11.56 -5.07
CA TRP A 76 -7.73 12.56 -5.25
C TRP A 76 -7.57 13.02 -6.71
N ILE A 77 -7.73 12.13 -7.69
CA ILE A 77 -7.63 12.49 -9.10
C ILE A 77 -8.80 13.37 -9.51
N LYS A 78 -10.04 12.91 -9.30
CA LYS A 78 -11.22 13.68 -9.70
C LYS A 78 -11.38 14.99 -8.95
N ASP A 79 -10.87 15.07 -7.72
CA ASP A 79 -10.94 16.26 -6.89
C ASP A 79 -9.82 17.28 -7.24
N ALA A 80 -8.85 16.91 -8.06
CA ALA A 80 -7.75 17.78 -8.47
C ALA A 80 -8.16 18.85 -9.50
N GLY A 81 -9.29 18.66 -10.21
CA GLY A 81 -9.81 19.65 -11.16
C GLY A 81 -11.07 19.17 -11.88
N SER A 82 -11.82 20.09 -12.49
CA SER A 82 -13.09 19.80 -13.17
C SER A 82 -12.97 18.80 -14.32
N ASP A 83 -11.81 18.76 -14.98
CA ASP A 83 -11.56 17.89 -16.13
C ASP A 83 -10.90 16.56 -15.72
N ALA A 84 -10.55 16.41 -14.44
CA ALA A 84 -9.94 15.18 -13.92
C ALA A 84 -11.00 14.11 -13.67
N LYS A 85 -10.70 12.89 -14.14
CA LYS A 85 -11.49 11.68 -13.91
C LYS A 85 -10.53 10.59 -13.42
N GLY A 86 -11.04 9.58 -12.76
CA GLY A 86 -10.30 8.42 -12.24
C GLY A 86 -10.79 8.10 -10.84
N PRO A 87 -11.95 7.40 -10.70
CA PRO A 87 -12.54 7.10 -9.39
C PRO A 87 -11.98 5.83 -8.75
N VAL A 88 -11.14 5.09 -9.48
CA VAL A 88 -10.63 3.77 -9.06
C VAL A 88 -9.13 3.68 -9.33
N GLU A 89 -8.42 3.20 -8.34
CA GLU A 89 -7.05 2.70 -8.41
C GLU A 89 -7.09 1.18 -8.58
N LEU A 90 -6.34 0.66 -9.55
CA LEU A 90 -6.13 -0.76 -9.79
C LEU A 90 -4.63 -1.03 -9.78
N ASP A 91 -4.18 -1.84 -8.85
CA ASP A 91 -2.80 -2.28 -8.71
C ASP A 91 -2.64 -3.66 -9.32
N LEU A 92 -1.75 -3.78 -10.30
CA LEU A 92 -1.38 -5.05 -10.92
C LEU A 92 0.06 -5.36 -10.52
N TYR A 93 0.28 -6.50 -9.91
CA TYR A 93 1.59 -6.85 -9.39
C TYR A 93 1.95 -8.32 -9.61
N GLY A 94 3.25 -8.58 -9.59
CA GLY A 94 3.78 -9.92 -9.60
C GLY A 94 5.24 -9.94 -9.18
N GLY A 95 5.70 -11.09 -8.73
CA GLY A 95 7.05 -11.20 -8.21
C GLY A 95 7.45 -12.61 -7.85
N TYR A 96 8.55 -12.66 -7.11
CA TYR A 96 9.16 -13.90 -6.66
C TYR A 96 9.60 -13.78 -5.20
N LYS A 97 9.15 -14.73 -4.37
CA LYS A 97 9.52 -14.86 -2.95
C LYS A 97 10.44 -16.04 -2.76
N PHE A 98 11.48 -15.85 -1.98
CA PHE A 98 12.43 -16.91 -1.62
C PHE A 98 13.02 -16.67 -0.25
N GLU A 99 13.62 -17.71 0.34
CA GLU A 99 14.33 -17.63 1.60
C GLU A 99 15.79 -17.98 1.41
N ALA A 100 16.68 -17.22 2.03
CA ALA A 100 18.11 -17.51 2.08
C ALA A 100 18.69 -17.04 3.42
N ALA A 101 19.49 -17.88 4.06
CA ALA A 101 20.17 -17.59 5.33
C ALA A 101 19.21 -17.10 6.45
N GLY A 102 17.98 -17.61 6.49
CA GLY A 102 16.96 -17.22 7.49
C GLY A 102 16.34 -15.85 7.26
N VAL A 103 16.56 -15.24 6.08
CA VAL A 103 15.92 -14.01 5.63
C VAL A 103 14.97 -14.34 4.49
N ALA A 104 13.72 -13.90 4.60
CA ALA A 104 12.75 -14.02 3.51
C ALA A 104 12.84 -12.79 2.61
N TYR A 105 12.97 -13.03 1.31
CA TYR A 105 13.09 -12.01 0.27
C TYR A 105 11.86 -11.99 -0.62
N ASP A 106 11.51 -10.80 -1.09
CA ASP A 106 10.45 -10.57 -2.07
C ASP A 106 10.94 -9.55 -3.09
N VAL A 107 10.94 -9.93 -4.38
CA VAL A 107 11.28 -9.03 -5.47
C VAL A 107 10.14 -9.02 -6.48
N GLY A 108 9.74 -7.83 -6.93
CA GLY A 108 8.56 -7.75 -7.78
C GLY A 108 8.43 -6.44 -8.54
N TYR A 109 7.39 -6.43 -9.33
CA TYR A 109 6.91 -5.30 -10.11
C TYR A 109 5.50 -4.95 -9.67
N LEU A 110 5.18 -3.66 -9.70
CA LEU A 110 3.86 -3.12 -9.37
C LEU A 110 3.53 -1.99 -10.33
N ARG A 111 2.36 -2.11 -10.98
CA ARG A 111 1.74 -1.03 -11.74
C ARG A 111 0.54 -0.50 -10.99
N TYR A 112 0.54 0.80 -10.75
CA TYR A 112 -0.63 1.57 -10.32
C TYR A 112 -1.35 2.06 -11.57
N GLU A 113 -2.54 1.52 -11.83
CA GLU A 113 -3.39 1.92 -12.94
C GLU A 113 -4.59 2.70 -12.38
N TYR A 114 -4.68 3.97 -12.70
CA TYR A 114 -5.83 4.80 -12.33
C TYR A 114 -6.84 4.75 -13.46
N VAL A 115 -7.84 3.90 -13.31
CA VAL A 115 -8.78 3.53 -14.39
C VAL A 115 -9.50 4.75 -14.96
N GLY A 116 -9.29 4.98 -16.27
CA GLY A 116 -9.90 6.10 -16.98
C GLY A 116 -9.43 7.47 -16.52
N ASN A 117 -8.23 7.56 -15.89
CA ASN A 117 -7.73 8.84 -15.41
C ASN A 117 -7.45 9.82 -16.56
N THR A 118 -7.75 11.08 -16.28
CA THR A 118 -7.46 12.22 -17.15
C THR A 118 -6.65 13.28 -16.41
N TYR A 119 -5.80 12.85 -15.48
CA TYR A 119 -5.01 13.74 -14.64
C TYR A 119 -4.04 14.63 -15.45
N ASN A 120 -3.58 14.13 -16.59
CA ASN A 120 -2.78 14.88 -17.56
C ASN A 120 -3.52 16.05 -18.26
N LYS A 121 -4.82 16.19 -18.07
CA LYS A 121 -5.56 17.40 -18.53
C LYS A 121 -5.39 18.58 -17.59
N ILE A 122 -4.89 18.36 -16.38
CA ILE A 122 -4.55 19.42 -15.44
C ILE A 122 -3.17 19.96 -15.83
N THR A 123 -3.07 21.26 -16.02
CA THR A 123 -1.83 21.94 -16.42
C THR A 123 -0.68 21.60 -15.45
N GLY A 124 0.44 21.15 -16.01
CA GLY A 124 1.65 20.79 -15.27
C GLY A 124 1.72 19.33 -14.82
N ASN A 125 0.63 18.56 -14.98
CA ASN A 125 0.58 17.14 -14.63
C ASN A 125 0.74 16.24 -15.87
N VAL A 126 1.14 15.00 -15.61
CA VAL A 126 1.18 13.91 -16.60
C VAL A 126 0.16 12.82 -16.21
N ASN A 127 0.10 11.74 -16.97
CA ASN A 127 -0.74 10.59 -16.60
C ASN A 127 -0.34 10.08 -15.21
N ALA A 128 -1.31 9.80 -14.36
CA ALA A 128 -1.06 9.39 -12.98
C ALA A 128 -0.58 7.95 -12.82
N ASN A 129 -0.74 7.10 -13.84
CA ASN A 129 -0.29 5.72 -13.80
C ASN A 129 1.21 5.64 -13.50
N THR A 130 1.58 4.70 -12.64
CA THR A 130 2.95 4.60 -12.13
C THR A 130 3.42 3.15 -12.18
N ASP A 131 4.68 2.96 -12.56
CA ASP A 131 5.33 1.66 -12.63
C ASP A 131 6.51 1.63 -11.65
N GLU A 132 6.52 0.66 -10.74
CA GLU A 132 7.58 0.45 -9.76
C GLU A 132 8.15 -0.98 -9.84
N VAL A 133 9.44 -1.10 -9.55
CA VAL A 133 10.05 -2.35 -9.12
C VAL A 133 10.38 -2.25 -7.65
N TYR A 134 10.33 -3.37 -6.95
CA TYR A 134 10.64 -3.38 -5.52
C TYR A 134 11.42 -4.61 -5.08
N GLY A 135 12.10 -4.46 -3.97
CA GLY A 135 12.72 -5.55 -3.22
C GLY A 135 12.46 -5.37 -1.74
N ALA A 136 12.15 -6.46 -1.05
CA ALA A 136 11.97 -6.50 0.39
C ALA A 136 12.76 -7.64 1.02
N ALA A 137 13.14 -7.45 2.28
CA ALA A 137 13.78 -8.45 3.11
C ALA A 137 13.14 -8.45 4.50
N THR A 138 12.78 -9.64 4.98
CA THR A 138 12.20 -9.84 6.32
C THR A 138 13.07 -10.77 7.15
N TYR A 139 13.44 -10.29 8.33
CA TYR A 139 14.15 -11.07 9.33
C TYR A 139 13.44 -11.00 10.68
N GLY A 140 12.98 -12.12 11.18
CA GLY A 140 12.14 -12.20 12.37
C GLY A 140 10.85 -11.37 12.19
N VAL A 141 10.67 -10.36 13.03
CA VAL A 141 9.49 -9.46 12.98
C VAL A 141 9.70 -8.24 12.10
N PHE A 142 10.92 -7.97 11.63
CA PHE A 142 11.29 -6.75 10.92
C PHE A 142 11.27 -6.94 9.40
N THR A 143 10.72 -5.98 8.69
CA THR A 143 10.73 -5.91 7.22
C THR A 143 11.31 -4.58 6.76
N ALA A 144 12.21 -4.64 5.77
CA ALA A 144 12.68 -3.49 5.02
C ALA A 144 12.29 -3.68 3.55
N LYS A 145 11.69 -2.65 2.92
CA LYS A 145 11.31 -2.65 1.50
C LYS A 145 11.82 -1.38 0.83
N TYR A 146 12.30 -1.54 -0.40
CA TYR A 146 12.68 -0.44 -1.28
C TYR A 146 11.90 -0.55 -2.57
N SER A 147 11.20 0.54 -2.95
CA SER A 147 10.46 0.66 -4.21
C SER A 147 11.08 1.76 -5.05
N TYR A 148 11.21 1.53 -6.36
CA TYR A 148 11.79 2.46 -7.32
C TYR A 148 10.84 2.65 -8.50
N ALA A 149 10.39 3.90 -8.72
CA ALA A 149 9.54 4.27 -9.83
C ALA A 149 10.38 4.51 -11.09
N PHE A 150 10.17 3.70 -12.12
CA PHE A 150 10.84 3.88 -13.41
C PHE A 150 9.96 4.58 -14.47
N SER A 151 8.76 5.01 -14.07
CA SER A 151 7.91 6.00 -14.72
C SER A 151 7.84 7.28 -13.89
N ASP A 152 7.08 8.29 -14.33
CA ASP A 152 6.72 9.43 -13.50
C ASP A 152 5.82 9.00 -12.34
N LEU A 153 6.02 9.57 -11.15
CA LEU A 153 5.35 9.17 -9.91
C LEU A 153 4.01 9.90 -9.78
N PHE A 154 2.90 9.16 -9.81
CA PHE A 154 1.54 9.63 -9.52
C PHE A 154 1.17 10.95 -10.21
N GLY A 155 1.52 11.05 -11.51
CA GLY A 155 1.22 12.22 -12.32
C GLY A 155 2.11 13.44 -12.11
N THR A 156 3.14 13.33 -11.28
CA THR A 156 4.15 14.38 -11.10
C THR A 156 5.13 14.36 -12.26
N ALA A 157 5.14 15.39 -13.09
CA ALA A 157 5.99 15.46 -14.28
C ALA A 157 7.49 15.44 -13.92
N LYS A 158 8.29 14.70 -14.71
CA LYS A 158 9.74 14.55 -14.55
C LYS A 158 10.19 13.88 -13.25
N SER A 159 9.31 13.17 -12.55
CA SER A 159 9.60 12.53 -11.27
C SER A 159 10.07 11.08 -11.40
N LYS A 160 10.30 10.58 -12.61
CA LYS A 160 10.97 9.28 -12.84
C LYS A 160 12.25 9.17 -12.01
N GLY A 161 12.44 8.02 -11.36
CA GLY A 161 13.54 7.78 -10.43
C GLY A 161 13.20 8.14 -8.98
N SER A 162 11.93 8.41 -8.70
CA SER A 162 11.41 8.51 -7.33
C SER A 162 11.53 7.15 -6.63
N ALA A 163 11.69 7.18 -5.31
CA ALA A 163 11.89 5.97 -4.53
C ALA A 163 11.20 6.06 -3.17
N TYR A 164 10.81 4.91 -2.64
CA TYR A 164 10.23 4.79 -1.31
C TYR A 164 10.96 3.71 -0.51
N VAL A 165 11.43 4.08 0.68
CA VAL A 165 11.98 3.15 1.68
C VAL A 165 10.91 2.94 2.73
N ASP A 166 10.66 1.69 3.09
CA ASP A 166 9.71 1.27 4.11
C ASP A 166 10.42 0.40 5.14
N LEU A 167 10.22 0.70 6.40
CA LEU A 167 10.66 -0.10 7.53
C LEU A 167 9.47 -0.38 8.44
N SER A 168 9.20 -1.64 8.73
CA SER A 168 8.09 -2.04 9.59
C SER A 168 8.47 -3.22 10.48
N ALA A 169 7.65 -3.44 11.52
CA ALA A 169 7.71 -4.65 12.32
C ALA A 169 6.30 -5.20 12.52
N ASN A 170 6.16 -6.53 12.56
CA ASN A 170 4.90 -7.19 12.90
C ASN A 170 5.05 -7.89 14.25
N LEU A 171 4.44 -7.31 15.28
CA LEU A 171 4.51 -7.76 16.65
C LEU A 171 3.22 -8.53 16.99
N ASP A 172 3.34 -9.84 17.17
CA ASP A 172 2.23 -10.68 17.68
C ASP A 172 2.03 -10.37 19.18
N LEU A 173 0.83 -9.90 19.52
CA LEU A 173 0.42 -9.62 20.92
C LEU A 173 -0.40 -10.75 21.53
N GLY A 174 -0.59 -11.85 20.80
CA GLY A 174 -1.43 -12.96 21.21
C GLY A 174 -2.94 -12.71 21.03
N ASN A 175 -3.73 -13.77 21.22
CA ASN A 175 -5.19 -13.72 21.12
C ASN A 175 -5.73 -13.12 19.80
N GLY A 176 -4.98 -13.23 18.69
CA GLY A 176 -5.34 -12.68 17.39
C GLY A 176 -5.10 -11.17 17.26
N TYR A 177 -4.39 -10.54 18.20
CA TYR A 177 -3.94 -9.16 18.06
C TYR A 177 -2.53 -9.09 17.48
N SER A 178 -2.28 -8.12 16.60
CA SER A 178 -0.93 -7.74 16.18
C SER A 178 -0.79 -6.22 16.13
N LEU A 179 0.43 -5.75 16.42
CA LEU A 179 0.79 -4.34 16.35
C LEU A 179 1.85 -4.15 15.28
N VAL A 180 1.61 -3.20 14.36
CA VAL A 180 2.51 -2.92 13.26
C VAL A 180 2.96 -1.45 13.28
N PRO A 181 4.09 -1.13 13.92
CA PRO A 181 4.77 0.14 13.72
C PRO A 181 5.41 0.18 12.33
N HIS A 182 5.37 1.34 11.69
CA HIS A 182 5.88 1.59 10.36
C HIS A 182 6.49 2.99 10.26
N VAL A 183 7.57 3.12 9.50
CA VAL A 183 8.14 4.39 9.05
C VAL A 183 8.55 4.24 7.59
N GLY A 184 8.16 5.21 6.76
CA GLY A 184 8.51 5.24 5.35
C GLY A 184 9.03 6.61 4.91
N HIS A 185 9.88 6.63 3.88
CA HIS A 185 10.38 7.86 3.28
C HIS A 185 10.16 7.86 1.77
N GLN A 186 9.34 8.79 1.29
CA GLN A 186 9.12 9.04 -0.13
C GLN A 186 10.07 10.12 -0.61
N LYS A 187 11.04 9.73 -1.45
CA LYS A 187 11.80 10.67 -2.27
C LYS A 187 11.05 10.89 -3.58
N VAL A 188 10.73 12.15 -3.89
CA VAL A 188 10.17 12.52 -5.21
C VAL A 188 11.27 13.21 -6.00
N SER A 189 11.71 12.58 -7.08
CA SER A 189 12.82 13.07 -7.90
C SER A 189 12.44 14.35 -8.66
N ASN A 190 13.40 15.25 -8.81
CA ASN A 190 13.28 16.49 -9.57
C ASN A 190 12.11 17.41 -9.14
N THR A 191 11.51 17.18 -7.98
CA THR A 191 10.39 17.99 -7.46
C THR A 191 10.76 18.50 -6.06
N PRO A 192 11.18 19.77 -5.94
CA PRO A 192 11.60 20.32 -4.65
C PRO A 192 10.47 20.34 -3.61
N ASN A 193 10.79 20.06 -2.34
CA ASN A 193 9.91 20.21 -1.18
C ASN A 193 8.65 19.34 -1.16
N VAL A 194 8.63 18.23 -1.93
CA VAL A 194 7.53 17.26 -1.91
C VAL A 194 7.93 15.87 -1.41
N SER A 195 9.23 15.65 -1.14
CA SER A 195 9.68 14.45 -0.43
C SER A 195 9.28 14.53 1.04
N TYR A 196 8.88 13.42 1.63
CA TYR A 196 8.37 13.37 3.00
C TYR A 196 8.62 12.01 3.65
N THR A 197 8.45 11.97 4.96
CA THR A 197 8.45 10.74 5.78
C THR A 197 7.06 10.56 6.35
N ASP A 198 6.56 9.36 6.33
CA ASP A 198 5.31 8.96 6.97
C ASP A 198 5.55 7.95 8.09
N PHE A 199 4.63 7.94 9.03
CA PHE A 199 4.63 7.08 10.20
C PHE A 199 3.24 6.48 10.36
N ALA A 200 3.18 5.21 10.71
CA ALA A 200 1.94 4.54 11.08
C ALA A 200 2.12 3.63 12.29
N LEU A 201 1.08 3.52 13.09
CA LEU A 201 0.95 2.50 14.12
C LEU A 201 -0.41 1.84 13.94
N THR A 202 -0.40 0.58 13.54
CA THR A 202 -1.63 -0.18 13.23
C THR A 202 -1.81 -1.31 14.23
N LEU A 203 -2.96 -1.33 14.89
CA LEU A 203 -3.43 -2.47 15.68
C LEU A 203 -4.42 -3.27 14.84
N ASN A 204 -4.15 -4.55 14.66
CA ASN A 204 -5.04 -5.48 13.97
C ASN A 204 -5.64 -6.46 14.96
N LYS A 205 -6.85 -6.95 14.63
CA LYS A 205 -7.53 -8.04 15.33
C LYS A 205 -8.04 -9.05 14.32
N ASP A 206 -7.56 -10.28 14.40
CA ASP A 206 -8.17 -11.44 13.75
C ASP A 206 -9.45 -11.82 14.51
N LEU A 207 -10.58 -11.80 13.83
CA LEU A 207 -11.90 -12.14 14.35
C LEU A 207 -12.29 -13.59 14.03
N GLY A 208 -11.43 -14.32 13.30
CA GLY A 208 -11.68 -15.68 12.84
C GLY A 208 -12.39 -15.73 11.47
N ASP A 209 -12.36 -16.91 10.87
CA ASP A 209 -13.05 -17.23 9.61
C ASP A 209 -12.78 -16.25 8.46
N GLY A 210 -11.54 -15.71 8.38
CA GLY A 210 -11.11 -14.76 7.38
C GLY A 210 -11.50 -13.31 7.66
N LEU A 211 -12.27 -13.04 8.72
CA LEU A 211 -12.66 -11.69 9.10
C LEU A 211 -11.60 -11.05 10.00
N SER A 212 -11.26 -9.79 9.73
CA SER A 212 -10.33 -9.01 10.54
C SER A 212 -10.77 -7.54 10.65
N ALA A 213 -10.33 -6.87 11.71
CA ALA A 213 -10.53 -5.44 11.92
C ALA A 213 -9.20 -4.76 12.23
N SER A 214 -9.10 -3.47 11.95
CA SER A 214 -7.90 -2.68 12.21
C SER A 214 -8.20 -1.26 12.68
N VAL A 215 -7.27 -0.70 13.45
CA VAL A 215 -7.20 0.73 13.78
C VAL A 215 -5.79 1.21 13.52
N ALA A 216 -5.62 2.26 12.71
CA ALA A 216 -4.32 2.83 12.37
C ALA A 216 -4.26 4.32 12.70
N ALA A 217 -3.23 4.74 13.43
CA ALA A 217 -2.84 6.14 13.58
C ALA A 217 -1.74 6.45 12.57
N ILE A 218 -1.95 7.46 11.72
CA ILE A 218 -1.05 7.80 10.62
C ILE A 218 -0.69 9.27 10.68
N SER A 219 0.59 9.60 10.44
CA SER A 219 1.10 10.95 10.37
C SER A 219 2.15 11.10 9.28
N THR A 220 2.41 12.33 8.84
CA THR A 220 3.51 12.66 7.93
C THR A 220 4.23 13.93 8.37
N ASN A 221 5.47 14.09 7.90
CA ASN A 221 6.22 15.33 8.04
C ASN A 221 6.19 16.19 6.76
N ALA A 222 5.25 15.95 5.85
CA ALA A 222 5.11 16.71 4.61
C ALA A 222 4.89 18.21 4.91
N LYS A 223 5.83 19.05 4.47
CA LYS A 223 5.87 20.50 4.80
C LYS A 223 5.18 21.37 3.76
N ASN A 224 5.18 20.94 2.50
CA ASN A 224 4.58 21.71 1.40
C ASN A 224 3.08 21.48 1.37
N VAL A 225 2.33 22.23 2.18
CA VAL A 225 0.87 22.08 2.30
C VAL A 225 0.17 22.22 0.94
N ASP A 226 0.63 23.13 0.08
CA ASP A 226 0.01 23.37 -1.24
C ASP A 226 0.13 22.15 -2.15
N ALA A 227 1.30 21.48 -2.15
CA ALA A 227 1.52 20.26 -2.93
C ALA A 227 0.65 19.06 -2.45
N PHE A 228 0.24 19.07 -1.18
CA PHE A 228 -0.58 18.01 -0.58
C PHE A 228 -2.02 18.46 -0.32
N THR A 229 -2.46 19.58 -0.89
CA THR A 229 -3.86 20.03 -0.76
C THR A 229 -4.61 19.79 -2.06
N VAL A 230 -5.65 18.98 -1.99
CA VAL A 230 -6.54 18.66 -3.11
C VAL A 230 -7.94 19.14 -2.77
N ASN A 231 -8.48 20.07 -3.56
CA ASN A 231 -9.81 20.64 -3.35
C ASN A 231 -10.04 21.09 -1.89
N GLY A 232 -9.10 21.87 -1.33
CA GLY A 232 -9.14 22.42 0.01
C GLY A 232 -8.89 21.42 1.16
N TYR A 233 -8.58 20.17 0.87
CA TYR A 233 -8.28 19.16 1.87
C TYR A 233 -6.79 18.82 1.90
N ASN A 234 -6.14 19.01 3.05
CA ASN A 234 -4.76 18.59 3.25
C ASN A 234 -4.69 17.05 3.36
N THR A 235 -4.20 16.41 2.30
CA THR A 235 -4.10 14.95 2.18
C THR A 235 -3.02 14.36 3.10
N ALA A 236 -2.05 15.16 3.53
CA ALA A 236 -0.93 14.75 4.38
C ALA A 236 -1.19 14.91 5.89
N LYS A 237 -2.36 15.44 6.30
CA LYS A 237 -2.70 15.62 7.72
C LYS A 237 -2.79 14.29 8.46
N ASN A 238 -2.56 14.32 9.77
CA ASN A 238 -2.71 13.15 10.64
C ASN A 238 -4.13 12.55 10.55
N ALA A 239 -4.24 11.24 10.69
CA ALA A 239 -5.53 10.55 10.66
C ALA A 239 -5.55 9.34 11.59
N LEU A 240 -6.74 9.04 12.11
CA LEU A 240 -7.10 7.76 12.67
C LEU A 240 -8.01 7.04 11.67
N ILE A 241 -7.69 5.81 11.34
CA ILE A 241 -8.39 5.02 10.33
C ILE A 241 -8.87 3.73 10.98
N VAL A 242 -10.10 3.37 10.70
CA VAL A 242 -10.65 2.05 11.05
C VAL A 242 -10.96 1.27 9.78
N GLY A 243 -10.78 -0.03 9.83
CA GLY A 243 -11.03 -0.91 8.69
C GLY A 243 -11.56 -2.27 9.11
N VAL A 244 -12.30 -2.89 8.19
CA VAL A 244 -12.75 -4.28 8.27
C VAL A 244 -12.46 -4.96 6.94
N LYS A 245 -11.97 -6.19 6.99
CA LYS A 245 -11.63 -7.02 5.81
C LYS A 245 -12.11 -8.44 5.98
N TYR A 246 -12.54 -9.02 4.91
CA TYR A 246 -12.81 -10.44 4.77
C TYR A 246 -11.91 -11.04 3.68
N ALA A 247 -11.23 -12.13 4.00
CA ALA A 247 -10.37 -12.89 3.08
C ALA A 247 -10.91 -14.32 2.95
N PHE A 248 -10.94 -14.88 1.73
CA PHE A 248 -11.54 -16.18 1.43
C PHE A 248 -10.88 -16.84 0.22
#